data_b34bbcb2bcdfe3267e0fe5afe58cb176
#
_entry.id   b34bbcb2bcdfe3267e0fe5afe58cb176
#
_cell.length_a   1.000
_cell.length_b   1.000
_cell.length_c   1.000
_cell.angle_alpha   90.00
_cell.angle_beta   90.00
_cell.angle_gamma   90.00
#
_symmetry.space_group_name_H-M   'P 1'
#
loop_
_entity.id
_entity.type
_entity.pdbx_description
1 polymer ?
#
loop_
_entity_poly.entity_id
_entity_poly.type
_entity_poly.pdbx_seq_one_letter_code
_entity_poly.pdbx_strand_id
1 'polypeptide(L)'
;MYKRQAGYRTKVAVISHDDKVDPVGACVGMRGARVKNIVRELNNEKVDILEWTEDPVTFVREALSPVEPREITVDEEARKIFVIVQDDKDLSKAIGRRGQNARLTSRLMGWDVQVRVFDVQEAEKRQSQAAAEEVMRQCQAAAKTLSEQLEIPEETAMGLVTMGGTDLVALTGFEASDIAESMGIPAEEAAQILDKARAVSYTHLRAHE
;
A
#
# COMPACT_ATOMS: atom_id res chain seq x y z
N MET A 1 -18.42 -27.52 -17.95
CA MET A 1 -18.51 -27.22 -19.40
C MET A 1 -18.85 -25.75 -19.58
N TYR A 2 -17.89 -24.91 -19.95
CA TYR A 2 -18.08 -23.47 -20.07
C TYR A 2 -18.71 -23.18 -21.43
N LYS A 3 -19.96 -22.78 -21.47
CA LYS A 3 -20.58 -22.28 -22.71
C LYS A 3 -20.06 -20.87 -22.97
N ARG A 4 -19.11 -20.76 -23.89
CA ARG A 4 -18.70 -19.51 -24.49
C ARG A 4 -19.90 -18.98 -25.31
N GLN A 5 -20.47 -17.88 -24.88
CA GLN A 5 -21.54 -17.25 -25.67
C GLN A 5 -20.89 -16.44 -26.80
N ALA A 6 -21.22 -16.77 -28.03
CA ALA A 6 -20.75 -16.06 -29.22
C ALA A 6 -21.15 -14.57 -29.18
N GLY A 7 -20.30 -13.70 -29.70
CA GLY A 7 -20.56 -12.25 -29.78
C GLY A 7 -20.04 -11.45 -28.59
N TYR A 8 -19.33 -12.07 -27.64
CA TYR A 8 -18.67 -11.41 -26.52
C TYR A 8 -17.18 -11.15 -26.82
N ARG A 9 -16.50 -10.53 -25.88
CA ARG A 9 -15.08 -10.16 -25.94
C ARG A 9 -14.21 -11.28 -25.39
N THR A 10 -13.03 -11.47 -26.00
CA THR A 10 -11.98 -12.40 -25.52
C THR A 10 -10.71 -11.61 -25.20
N LYS A 11 -10.03 -11.97 -24.13
CA LYS A 11 -8.67 -11.50 -23.84
C LYS A 11 -7.69 -12.65 -23.98
N VAL A 12 -6.54 -12.37 -24.59
CA VAL A 12 -5.45 -13.33 -24.81
C VAL A 12 -4.15 -12.69 -24.36
N ALA A 13 -3.45 -13.33 -23.43
CA ALA A 13 -2.10 -12.93 -23.07
C ALA A 13 -1.11 -13.78 -23.88
N VAL A 14 -0.10 -13.13 -24.42
CA VAL A 14 0.94 -13.74 -25.26
C VAL A 14 2.32 -13.41 -24.71
N ILE A 15 3.26 -14.32 -24.85
CA ILE A 15 4.65 -14.14 -24.44
C ILE A 15 5.57 -14.62 -25.57
N SER A 16 6.73 -13.97 -25.73
CA SER A 16 7.82 -14.46 -26.58
C SER A 16 8.96 -14.99 -25.71
N HIS A 17 9.61 -16.06 -26.15
CA HIS A 17 10.86 -16.53 -25.57
C HIS A 17 12.09 -15.93 -26.25
N ASP A 18 11.89 -15.10 -27.30
CA ASP A 18 12.94 -14.38 -28.00
C ASP A 18 12.73 -12.88 -27.73
N ASP A 19 13.70 -12.24 -27.08
CA ASP A 19 13.68 -10.81 -26.71
C ASP A 19 13.61 -9.87 -27.92
N LYS A 20 13.92 -10.39 -29.12
CA LYS A 20 13.85 -9.61 -30.36
C LYS A 20 12.47 -9.59 -31.01
N VAL A 21 11.55 -10.38 -30.50
CA VAL A 21 10.21 -10.53 -31.06
C VAL A 21 9.19 -9.84 -30.15
N ASP A 22 8.51 -8.82 -30.69
CA ASP A 22 7.32 -8.24 -30.06
C ASP A 22 6.15 -9.26 -30.17
N PRO A 23 5.73 -9.87 -29.05
CA PRO A 23 4.70 -10.92 -29.09
C PRO A 23 3.33 -10.39 -29.48
N VAL A 24 2.99 -9.17 -29.06
CA VAL A 24 1.70 -8.53 -29.37
C VAL A 24 1.65 -8.12 -30.84
N GLY A 25 2.69 -7.45 -31.31
CA GLY A 25 2.81 -7.02 -32.72
C GLY A 25 2.81 -8.21 -33.67
N ALA A 26 3.47 -9.32 -33.31
CA ALA A 26 3.47 -10.55 -34.10
C ALA A 26 2.06 -11.17 -34.22
N CYS A 27 1.26 -11.13 -33.16
CA CYS A 27 -0.11 -11.64 -33.16
C CYS A 27 -1.09 -10.72 -33.88
N VAL A 28 -0.95 -9.40 -33.69
CA VAL A 28 -1.81 -8.38 -34.32
C VAL A 28 -1.55 -8.29 -35.82
N GLY A 29 -0.29 -8.32 -36.20
CA GLY A 29 0.17 -8.19 -37.60
C GLY A 29 0.03 -6.79 -38.17
N MET A 30 0.59 -6.57 -39.36
CA MET A 30 0.56 -5.27 -40.01
C MET A 30 -0.88 -4.73 -40.15
N ARG A 31 -1.12 -3.52 -39.61
CA ARG A 31 -2.44 -2.86 -39.62
C ARG A 31 -3.57 -3.74 -39.01
N GLY A 32 -3.24 -4.68 -38.15
CA GLY A 32 -4.20 -5.59 -37.52
C GLY A 32 -4.73 -6.68 -38.46
N ALA A 33 -4.02 -7.02 -39.55
CA ALA A 33 -4.50 -7.99 -40.51
C ALA A 33 -4.73 -9.39 -39.91
N ARG A 34 -3.80 -9.86 -39.05
CA ARG A 34 -3.91 -11.19 -38.42
C ARG A 34 -5.06 -11.26 -37.42
N VAL A 35 -5.15 -10.28 -36.53
CA VAL A 35 -6.23 -10.25 -35.53
C VAL A 35 -7.61 -10.08 -36.19
N LYS A 36 -7.72 -9.32 -37.27
CA LYS A 36 -8.98 -9.20 -38.05
C LYS A 36 -9.45 -10.52 -38.65
N ASN A 37 -8.55 -11.36 -39.09
CA ASN A 37 -8.89 -12.71 -39.59
C ASN A 37 -9.43 -13.59 -38.46
N ILE A 38 -8.75 -13.57 -37.30
CA ILE A 38 -9.23 -14.28 -36.09
C ILE A 38 -10.61 -13.79 -35.66
N VAL A 39 -10.83 -12.47 -35.63
CA VAL A 39 -12.14 -11.88 -35.29
C VAL A 39 -13.23 -12.35 -36.24
N ARG A 40 -12.95 -12.46 -37.56
CA ARG A 40 -13.92 -12.98 -38.54
C ARG A 40 -14.27 -14.44 -38.29
N GLU A 41 -13.29 -15.29 -38.00
CA GLU A 41 -13.49 -16.71 -37.65
C GLU A 41 -14.29 -16.89 -36.35
N LEU A 42 -14.18 -15.93 -35.44
CA LEU A 42 -14.91 -15.89 -34.17
C LEU A 42 -16.27 -15.16 -34.25
N ASN A 43 -16.89 -15.07 -35.44
CA ASN A 43 -18.17 -14.39 -35.66
C ASN A 43 -18.18 -12.93 -35.18
N ASN A 44 -17.12 -12.17 -35.49
CA ASN A 44 -16.90 -10.79 -35.10
C ASN A 44 -16.79 -10.56 -33.56
N GLU A 45 -16.39 -11.58 -32.82
CA GLU A 45 -16.02 -11.41 -31.41
C GLU A 45 -14.74 -10.56 -31.29
N LYS A 46 -14.79 -9.53 -30.45
CA LYS A 46 -13.62 -8.68 -30.20
C LYS A 46 -12.55 -9.45 -29.43
N VAL A 47 -11.32 -9.39 -29.92
CA VAL A 47 -10.16 -10.03 -29.30
C VAL A 47 -9.19 -8.95 -28.86
N ASP A 48 -8.89 -8.90 -27.57
CA ASP A 48 -7.84 -8.06 -26.99
C ASP A 48 -6.61 -8.95 -26.79
N ILE A 49 -5.48 -8.52 -27.35
CA ILE A 49 -4.20 -9.19 -27.20
C ILE A 49 -3.33 -8.29 -26.34
N LEU A 50 -2.76 -8.86 -25.28
CA LEU A 50 -1.87 -8.18 -24.35
C LEU A 50 -0.63 -9.04 -24.10
N GLU A 51 0.46 -8.41 -23.66
CA GLU A 51 1.66 -9.13 -23.27
C GLU A 51 1.49 -9.80 -21.90
N TRP A 52 2.00 -11.01 -21.78
CA TRP A 52 2.06 -11.71 -20.50
C TRP A 52 3.27 -11.22 -19.72
N THR A 53 3.04 -10.78 -18.49
CA THR A 53 4.10 -10.43 -17.53
C THR A 53 3.86 -11.18 -16.23
N GLU A 54 4.94 -11.51 -15.52
CA GLU A 54 4.84 -12.15 -14.20
C GLU A 54 4.40 -11.15 -13.12
N ASP A 55 4.70 -9.86 -13.32
CA ASP A 55 4.29 -8.80 -12.40
C ASP A 55 2.78 -8.53 -12.50
N PRO A 56 2.00 -8.80 -11.43
CA PRO A 56 0.56 -8.65 -11.46
C PRO A 56 0.11 -7.19 -11.64
N VAL A 57 0.90 -6.22 -11.18
CA VAL A 57 0.58 -4.78 -11.31
C VAL A 57 0.66 -4.35 -12.78
N THR A 58 1.76 -4.68 -13.44
CA THR A 58 1.96 -4.37 -14.87
C THR A 58 0.92 -5.09 -15.72
N PHE A 59 0.67 -6.37 -15.45
CA PHE A 59 -0.31 -7.15 -16.18
C PHE A 59 -1.73 -6.57 -16.11
N VAL A 60 -2.19 -6.20 -14.92
CA VAL A 60 -3.53 -5.59 -14.73
C VAL A 60 -3.62 -4.24 -15.43
N ARG A 61 -2.57 -3.42 -15.36
CA ARG A 61 -2.52 -2.13 -16.04
C ARG A 61 -2.72 -2.28 -17.54
N GLU A 62 -2.01 -3.19 -18.17
CA GLU A 62 -2.16 -3.49 -19.59
C GLU A 62 -3.54 -4.09 -19.90
N ALA A 63 -3.99 -5.02 -19.09
CA ALA A 63 -5.27 -5.69 -19.30
C ALA A 63 -6.47 -4.75 -19.20
N LEU A 64 -6.37 -3.66 -18.46
CA LEU A 64 -7.43 -2.64 -18.34
C LEU A 64 -7.29 -1.49 -19.33
N SER A 65 -6.23 -1.46 -20.14
CA SER A 65 -6.04 -0.45 -21.20
C SER A 65 -7.32 -0.27 -22.04
N PRO A 66 -7.71 0.97 -22.42
CA PRO A 66 -7.00 2.24 -22.31
C PRO A 66 -7.24 3.01 -20.99
N VAL A 67 -7.74 2.37 -19.94
CA VAL A 67 -7.90 3.00 -18.62
C VAL A 67 -6.57 2.98 -17.91
N GLU A 68 -6.14 4.15 -17.42
CA GLU A 68 -4.95 4.28 -16.58
C GLU A 68 -5.35 4.26 -15.11
N PRO A 69 -5.02 3.19 -14.38
CA PRO A 69 -5.28 3.15 -12.94
C PRO A 69 -4.44 4.20 -12.21
N ARG A 70 -5.07 4.86 -11.23
CA ARG A 70 -4.38 5.77 -10.31
C ARG A 70 -3.51 5.01 -9.31
N GLU A 71 -4.05 3.92 -8.79
CA GLU A 71 -3.40 3.07 -7.80
C GLU A 71 -3.78 1.62 -8.03
N ILE A 72 -2.83 0.72 -7.82
CA ILE A 72 -3.06 -0.73 -7.86
C ILE A 72 -2.44 -1.31 -6.60
N THR A 73 -3.27 -1.94 -5.78
CA THR A 73 -2.84 -2.64 -4.56
C THR A 73 -3.03 -4.13 -4.75
N VAL A 74 -2.00 -4.90 -4.43
CA VAL A 74 -1.98 -6.37 -4.56
C VAL A 74 -2.00 -7.01 -3.18
N ASP A 75 -2.93 -7.92 -2.97
CA ASP A 75 -3.00 -8.80 -1.80
C ASP A 75 -2.67 -10.22 -2.28
N GLU A 76 -1.42 -10.62 -2.07
CA GLU A 76 -0.91 -11.92 -2.54
C GLU A 76 -1.52 -13.09 -1.77
N GLU A 77 -1.78 -12.93 -0.47
CA GLU A 77 -2.34 -13.98 0.37
C GLU A 77 -3.78 -14.31 -0.04
N ALA A 78 -4.59 -13.27 -0.25
CA ALA A 78 -5.97 -13.42 -0.70
C ALA A 78 -6.12 -13.59 -2.22
N ARG A 79 -5.04 -13.44 -3.00
CA ARG A 79 -5.02 -13.36 -4.47
C ARG A 79 -6.03 -12.35 -5.01
N LYS A 80 -6.01 -11.15 -4.44
CA LYS A 80 -6.89 -10.04 -4.81
C LYS A 80 -6.08 -8.85 -5.30
N ILE A 81 -6.64 -8.15 -6.28
CA ILE A 81 -6.06 -6.91 -6.81
C ILE A 81 -7.14 -5.84 -6.75
N PHE A 82 -6.81 -4.75 -6.05
CA PHE A 82 -7.65 -3.58 -5.98
C PHE A 82 -7.11 -2.52 -6.94
N VAL A 83 -7.95 -2.09 -7.85
CA VAL A 83 -7.62 -1.11 -8.88
C VAL A 83 -8.44 0.15 -8.61
N ILE A 84 -7.76 1.25 -8.34
CA ILE A 84 -8.40 2.55 -8.09
C ILE A 84 -8.29 3.38 -9.36
N VAL A 85 -9.41 3.82 -9.90
CA VAL A 85 -9.50 4.69 -11.08
C VAL A 85 -9.93 6.09 -10.71
N GLN A 86 -9.68 7.07 -11.59
CA GLN A 86 -9.87 8.48 -11.27
C GLN A 86 -11.36 8.86 -11.16
N ASP A 87 -12.20 8.36 -12.06
CA ASP A 87 -13.60 8.76 -12.16
C ASP A 87 -14.53 7.60 -12.57
N ASP A 88 -15.85 7.85 -12.53
CA ASP A 88 -16.89 6.88 -12.90
C ASP A 88 -16.82 6.49 -14.39
N LYS A 89 -16.29 7.33 -15.26
CA LYS A 89 -16.15 7.02 -16.69
C LYS A 89 -15.08 5.95 -16.87
N ASP A 90 -13.97 6.08 -16.17
CA ASP A 90 -12.89 5.11 -16.20
C ASP A 90 -13.29 3.84 -15.47
N LEU A 91 -14.05 3.93 -14.37
CA LEU A 91 -14.67 2.78 -13.73
C LEU A 91 -15.54 1.98 -14.72
N SER A 92 -16.41 2.67 -15.44
CA SER A 92 -17.32 2.04 -16.42
C SER A 92 -16.56 1.36 -17.55
N LYS A 93 -15.44 1.96 -18.03
CA LYS A 93 -14.58 1.36 -19.06
C LYS A 93 -13.80 0.15 -18.52
N ALA A 94 -13.21 0.27 -17.31
CA ALA A 94 -12.43 -0.78 -16.67
C ALA A 94 -13.28 -2.00 -16.36
N ILE A 95 -14.49 -1.81 -15.83
CA ILE A 95 -15.44 -2.89 -15.57
C ILE A 95 -15.99 -3.46 -16.88
N GLY A 96 -16.31 -2.59 -17.84
CA GLY A 96 -16.90 -2.94 -19.13
C GLY A 96 -18.35 -3.36 -19.04
N ARG A 97 -18.98 -3.63 -20.20
CA ARG A 97 -20.38 -4.07 -20.27
C ARG A 97 -20.60 -5.31 -19.41
N ARG A 98 -21.55 -5.26 -18.48
CA ARG A 98 -21.92 -6.35 -17.58
C ARG A 98 -20.74 -6.94 -16.80
N GLY A 99 -19.73 -6.12 -16.46
CA GLY A 99 -18.55 -6.55 -15.76
C GLY A 99 -17.61 -7.45 -16.57
N GLN A 100 -17.71 -7.44 -17.88
CA GLN A 100 -17.01 -8.40 -18.74
C GLN A 100 -15.51 -8.17 -18.78
N ASN A 101 -15.06 -6.90 -18.82
CA ASN A 101 -13.63 -6.58 -18.91
C ASN A 101 -12.88 -7.00 -17.62
N ALA A 102 -13.35 -6.57 -16.45
CA ALA A 102 -12.77 -6.96 -15.17
C ALA A 102 -12.81 -8.49 -14.97
N ARG A 103 -13.92 -9.14 -15.30
CA ARG A 103 -14.07 -10.60 -15.19
C ARG A 103 -13.12 -11.37 -16.11
N LEU A 104 -12.89 -10.91 -17.33
CA LEU A 104 -11.94 -11.54 -18.25
C LEU A 104 -10.51 -11.37 -17.75
N THR A 105 -10.16 -10.20 -17.22
CA THR A 105 -8.87 -9.93 -16.59
C THR A 105 -8.66 -10.85 -15.38
N SER A 106 -9.62 -10.93 -14.47
CA SER A 106 -9.56 -11.84 -13.31
C SER A 106 -9.33 -13.31 -13.71
N ARG A 107 -10.04 -13.77 -14.74
CA ARG A 107 -9.89 -15.16 -15.22
C ARG A 107 -8.55 -15.42 -15.89
N LEU A 108 -8.03 -14.45 -16.61
CA LEU A 108 -6.77 -14.58 -17.32
C LEU A 108 -5.59 -14.66 -16.35
N MET A 109 -5.67 -13.91 -15.25
CA MET A 109 -4.65 -13.91 -14.18
C MET A 109 -4.83 -15.02 -13.15
N GLY A 110 -6.06 -15.50 -12.97
CA GLY A 110 -6.41 -16.37 -11.84
C GLY A 110 -6.52 -15.64 -10.49
N TRP A 111 -6.70 -14.30 -10.52
CA TRP A 111 -6.81 -13.42 -9.35
C TRP A 111 -8.15 -12.69 -9.37
N ASP A 112 -8.66 -12.30 -8.20
CA ASP A 112 -9.88 -11.49 -8.10
C ASP A 112 -9.54 -10.01 -8.28
N VAL A 113 -9.94 -9.43 -9.42
CA VAL A 113 -9.69 -8.02 -9.76
C VAL A 113 -10.92 -7.18 -9.43
N GLN A 114 -10.77 -6.28 -8.46
CA GLN A 114 -11.81 -5.35 -8.02
C GLN A 114 -11.45 -3.92 -8.43
N VAL A 115 -12.35 -3.26 -9.17
CA VAL A 115 -12.15 -1.89 -9.62
C VAL A 115 -13.06 -0.96 -8.83
N ARG A 116 -12.50 0.15 -8.31
CA ARG A 116 -13.20 1.18 -7.54
C ARG A 116 -12.82 2.58 -8.00
N VAL A 117 -13.68 3.55 -7.77
CA VAL A 117 -13.35 4.97 -7.98
C VAL A 117 -12.55 5.48 -6.79
N PHE A 118 -11.66 6.42 -7.06
CA PHE A 118 -10.91 7.12 -6.04
C PHE A 118 -11.84 7.95 -5.15
N ASP A 119 -11.89 7.60 -3.88
CA ASP A 119 -12.61 8.36 -2.86
C ASP A 119 -11.62 9.22 -2.08
N VAL A 120 -11.76 10.54 -2.20
CA VAL A 120 -10.89 11.52 -1.52
C VAL A 120 -11.00 11.36 -0.01
N GLN A 121 -12.20 11.16 0.51
CA GLN A 121 -12.44 11.03 1.95
C GLN A 121 -11.81 9.75 2.52
N GLU A 122 -11.90 8.66 1.77
CA GLU A 122 -11.25 7.39 2.18
C GLU A 122 -9.73 7.50 2.11
N ALA A 123 -9.19 8.20 1.11
CA ALA A 123 -7.76 8.45 0.99
C ALA A 123 -7.21 9.33 2.13
N GLU A 124 -7.89 10.42 2.46
CA GLU A 124 -7.54 11.28 3.59
C GLU A 124 -7.60 10.53 4.92
N LYS A 125 -8.63 9.69 5.11
CA LYS A 125 -8.77 8.86 6.29
C LYS A 125 -7.63 7.84 6.41
N ARG A 126 -7.23 7.21 5.32
CA ARG A 126 -6.08 6.27 5.29
C ARG A 126 -4.78 6.99 5.60
N GLN A 127 -4.56 8.18 5.04
CA GLN A 127 -3.37 8.99 5.34
C GLN A 127 -3.31 9.40 6.81
N SER A 128 -4.42 9.85 7.38
CA SER A 128 -4.47 10.22 8.79
C SER A 128 -4.25 9.02 9.72
N GLN A 129 -4.78 7.86 9.38
CA GLN A 129 -4.55 6.62 10.12
C GLN A 129 -3.08 6.18 10.03
N ALA A 130 -2.50 6.17 8.84
CA ALA A 130 -1.10 5.80 8.66
C ALA A 130 -0.14 6.76 9.39
N ALA A 131 -0.44 8.07 9.38
CA ALA A 131 0.31 9.05 10.15
C ALA A 131 0.19 8.82 11.66
N ALA A 132 -1.01 8.50 12.14
CA ALA A 132 -1.24 8.19 13.56
C ALA A 132 -0.53 6.89 14.00
N GLU A 133 -0.54 5.86 13.17
CA GLU A 133 0.19 4.61 13.41
C GLU A 133 1.71 4.83 13.44
N GLU A 134 2.24 5.65 12.53
CA GLU A 134 3.66 5.97 12.50
C GLU A 134 4.08 6.76 13.76
N VAL A 135 3.28 7.76 14.17
CA VAL A 135 3.53 8.48 15.43
C VAL A 135 3.48 7.52 16.63
N MET A 136 2.50 6.63 16.67
CA MET A 136 2.40 5.63 17.75
C MET A 136 3.62 4.71 17.77
N ARG A 137 4.08 4.25 16.61
CA ARG A 137 5.29 3.41 16.49
C ARG A 137 6.53 4.14 16.98
N GLN A 138 6.68 5.43 16.64
CA GLN A 138 7.79 6.26 17.12
C GLN A 138 7.73 6.48 18.62
N CYS A 139 6.55 6.74 19.16
CA CYS A 139 6.35 6.86 20.61
C CYS A 139 6.69 5.56 21.35
N GLN A 140 6.28 4.41 20.83
CA GLN A 140 6.62 3.11 21.41
C GLN A 140 8.13 2.83 21.38
N ALA A 141 8.79 3.14 20.26
CA ALA A 141 10.24 2.98 20.16
C ALA A 141 10.98 3.89 21.15
N ALA A 142 10.57 5.15 21.26
CA ALA A 142 11.14 6.10 22.23
C ALA A 142 10.90 5.65 23.67
N ALA A 143 9.69 5.20 24.00
CA ALA A 143 9.35 4.69 25.34
C ALA A 143 10.20 3.47 25.71
N LYS A 144 10.41 2.55 24.79
CA LYS A 144 11.26 1.39 25.01
C LYS A 144 12.72 1.79 25.30
N THR A 145 13.25 2.71 24.50
CA THR A 145 14.61 3.22 24.70
C THR A 145 14.77 3.92 26.04
N LEU A 146 13.79 4.75 26.44
CA LEU A 146 13.81 5.41 27.74
C LEU A 146 13.63 4.44 28.91
N SER A 147 12.79 3.44 28.77
CA SER A 147 12.62 2.38 29.76
C SER A 147 13.91 1.63 30.04
N GLU A 148 14.67 1.29 28.98
CA GLU A 148 15.97 0.63 29.09
C GLU A 148 17.06 1.55 29.68
N GLN A 149 17.08 2.82 29.33
CA GLN A 149 18.11 3.78 29.76
C GLN A 149 17.91 4.26 31.20
N LEU A 150 16.66 4.42 31.63
CA LEU A 150 16.31 4.95 32.95
C LEU A 150 15.94 3.85 33.96
N GLU A 151 15.89 2.59 33.51
CA GLU A 151 15.43 1.44 34.33
C GLU A 151 14.07 1.71 34.97
N ILE A 152 13.10 2.18 34.18
CA ILE A 152 11.72 2.47 34.60
C ILE A 152 10.74 1.56 33.86
N PRO A 153 9.51 1.35 34.40
CA PRO A 153 8.48 0.60 33.68
C PRO A 153 8.12 1.23 32.33
N GLU A 154 7.79 0.41 31.35
CA GLU A 154 7.44 0.85 29.99
C GLU A 154 6.21 1.78 29.98
N GLU A 155 5.26 1.57 30.90
CA GLU A 155 4.10 2.45 31.12
C GLU A 155 4.50 3.87 31.53
N THR A 156 5.47 3.97 32.44
CA THR A 156 6.01 5.26 32.89
C THR A 156 6.77 5.95 31.76
N ALA A 157 7.59 5.20 30.99
CA ALA A 157 8.29 5.71 29.83
C ALA A 157 7.34 6.21 28.74
N MET A 158 6.25 5.49 28.48
CA MET A 158 5.22 5.90 27.52
C MET A 158 4.52 7.20 27.97
N GLY A 159 4.24 7.35 29.26
CA GLY A 159 3.70 8.58 29.84
C GLY A 159 4.61 9.78 29.58
N LEU A 160 5.93 9.62 29.82
CA LEU A 160 6.93 10.67 29.56
C LEU A 160 7.02 11.05 28.08
N VAL A 161 6.97 10.08 27.18
CA VAL A 161 6.98 10.32 25.73
C VAL A 161 5.73 11.07 25.29
N THR A 162 4.57 10.75 25.85
CA THR A 162 3.29 11.44 25.52
C THR A 162 3.30 12.90 25.96
N MET A 163 4.05 13.25 27.00
CA MET A 163 4.29 14.64 27.44
C MET A 163 5.33 15.37 26.59
N GLY A 164 5.96 14.73 25.61
CA GLY A 164 6.99 15.31 24.76
C GLY A 164 8.44 14.95 25.16
N GLY A 165 8.63 14.13 26.19
CA GLY A 165 9.94 13.64 26.60
C GLY A 165 10.39 12.47 25.73
N THR A 166 10.70 12.72 24.44
CA THR A 166 11.07 11.70 23.47
C THR A 166 12.50 11.18 23.63
N ASP A 167 13.34 11.93 24.31
CA ASP A 167 14.74 11.60 24.59
C ASP A 167 15.20 12.17 25.96
N LEU A 168 16.40 11.76 26.39
CA LEU A 168 16.97 12.20 27.66
C LEU A 168 17.17 13.72 27.77
N VAL A 169 17.46 14.38 26.64
CA VAL A 169 17.68 15.84 26.60
C VAL A 169 16.34 16.57 26.78
N ALA A 170 15.31 16.12 26.08
CA ALA A 170 13.96 16.67 26.25
C ALA A 170 13.46 16.53 27.70
N LEU A 171 13.74 15.38 28.35
CA LEU A 171 13.35 15.15 29.74
C LEU A 171 14.03 16.11 30.72
N THR A 172 15.25 16.55 30.49
CA THR A 172 15.92 17.52 31.37
C THR A 172 15.26 18.89 31.44
N GLY A 173 14.40 19.21 30.47
CA GLY A 173 13.62 20.46 30.41
C GLY A 173 12.32 20.45 31.22
N PHE A 174 11.89 19.28 31.74
CA PHE A 174 10.65 19.18 32.53
C PHE A 174 10.93 19.45 34.02
N GLU A 175 9.89 19.93 34.71
CA GLU A 175 9.88 20.03 36.17
C GLU A 175 9.28 18.76 36.80
N ALA A 176 9.76 18.37 37.97
CA ALA A 176 9.26 17.20 38.67
C ALA A 176 7.78 17.31 39.02
N SER A 177 7.31 18.54 39.28
CA SER A 177 5.90 18.88 39.51
C SER A 177 5.00 18.53 38.34
N ASP A 178 5.44 18.83 37.11
CA ASP A 178 4.67 18.62 35.89
C ASP A 178 4.52 17.12 35.57
N ILE A 179 5.59 16.38 35.78
CA ILE A 179 5.60 14.90 35.62
C ILE A 179 4.70 14.26 36.67
N ALA A 180 4.80 14.70 37.93
CA ALA A 180 4.00 14.17 39.04
C ALA A 180 2.51 14.38 38.81
N GLU A 181 2.10 15.59 38.39
CA GLU A 181 0.71 15.94 38.15
C GLU A 181 0.13 15.22 36.90
N SER A 182 0.89 15.16 35.84
CA SER A 182 0.43 14.54 34.58
C SER A 182 0.34 13.03 34.64
N MET A 183 1.27 12.38 35.35
CA MET A 183 1.34 10.91 35.45
C MET A 183 0.68 10.35 36.70
N GLY A 184 0.29 11.20 37.68
CA GLY A 184 -0.31 10.78 38.94
C GLY A 184 0.65 10.01 39.85
N ILE A 185 1.96 10.28 39.75
CA ILE A 185 3.00 9.66 40.57
C ILE A 185 3.45 10.63 41.67
N PRO A 186 4.04 10.10 42.79
CA PRO A 186 4.59 10.97 43.84
C PRO A 186 5.71 11.87 43.30
N ALA A 187 5.77 13.12 43.77
CA ALA A 187 6.79 14.07 43.37
C ALA A 187 8.23 13.60 43.62
N GLU A 188 8.42 12.76 44.63
CA GLU A 188 9.71 12.12 44.92
C GLU A 188 10.15 11.15 43.83
N GLU A 189 9.21 10.39 43.29
CA GLU A 189 9.45 9.44 42.20
C GLU A 189 9.73 10.17 40.85
N ALA A 190 8.97 11.23 40.56
CA ALA A 190 9.24 12.10 39.44
C ALA A 190 10.62 12.76 39.48
N ALA A 191 11.05 13.22 40.67
CA ALA A 191 12.37 13.78 40.88
C ALA A 191 13.49 12.74 40.67
N GLN A 192 13.30 11.49 41.12
CA GLN A 192 14.26 10.40 40.92
C GLN A 192 14.43 10.07 39.42
N ILE A 193 13.34 10.09 38.65
CA ILE A 193 13.38 9.87 37.20
C ILE A 193 14.18 10.97 36.49
N LEU A 194 13.95 12.24 36.84
CA LEU A 194 14.71 13.37 36.30
C LEU A 194 16.19 13.34 36.67
N ASP A 195 16.53 12.98 37.93
CA ASP A 195 17.92 12.86 38.36
C ASP A 195 18.64 11.73 37.61
N LYS A 196 17.98 10.60 37.40
CA LYS A 196 18.50 9.52 36.53
C LYS A 196 18.70 10.02 35.09
N ALA A 197 17.71 10.71 34.50
CA ALA A 197 17.83 11.25 33.15
C ALA A 197 19.00 12.21 33.01
N ARG A 198 19.22 13.09 34.00
CA ARG A 198 20.37 14.02 34.03
C ARG A 198 21.68 13.26 34.17
N ALA A 199 21.78 12.26 35.01
CA ALA A 199 22.98 11.46 35.21
C ALA A 199 23.39 10.71 33.93
N VAL A 200 22.42 10.07 33.26
CA VAL A 200 22.66 9.34 32.01
C VAL A 200 23.01 10.30 30.87
N SER A 201 22.35 11.46 30.76
CA SER A 201 22.66 12.48 29.77
C SER A 201 24.09 13.02 29.90
N TYR A 202 24.59 13.23 31.13
CA TYR A 202 25.96 13.66 31.39
C TYR A 202 27.01 12.60 31.01
N THR A 203 26.72 11.32 31.18
CA THR A 203 27.63 10.24 30.78
C THR A 203 27.73 10.08 29.28
N HIS A 204 26.68 10.31 28.54
CA HIS A 204 26.68 10.28 27.05
C HIS A 204 27.46 11.45 26.44
N LEU A 205 27.40 12.65 27.00
CA LEU A 205 28.14 13.82 26.51
C LEU A 205 29.66 13.65 26.70
N ARG A 206 30.10 12.93 27.73
CA ARG A 206 31.52 12.70 28.03
C ARG A 206 32.19 11.57 27.23
N ALA A 207 31.36 10.69 26.63
CA ALA A 207 31.86 9.58 25.82
C ALA A 207 32.13 9.97 24.35
N HIS A 208 31.75 11.19 23.95
CA HIS A 208 31.95 11.73 22.59
C HIS A 208 33.02 12.85 22.54
N GLU A 209 33.69 13.16 23.62
CA GLU A 209 34.96 13.95 23.63
C GLU A 209 36.19 13.02 23.70
#